data_2824fba28ac4969474c2ffd5c5368335
#
_entry.id   2824fba28ac4969474c2ffd5c5368335
#
_cell.length_a   1.000
_cell.length_b   1.000
_cell.length_c   1.000
_cell.angle_alpha   90.00
_cell.angle_beta   90.00
_cell.angle_gamma   90.00
#
_symmetry.space_group_name_H-M   'P 1'
#
loop_
_entity.id
_entity.type
_entity.pdbx_description
1 polymer ?
#
loop_
_entity_poly.entity_id
_entity_poly.type
_entity_poly.pdbx_seq_one_letter_code
_entity_poly.pdbx_strand_id
1 'polypeptide(L)'
;MDFYAREKSQLSLELYNTLIQDGYPEQFATLITDNLNTDYTADRMLTYLSHYDHLPIEEITDEMLAILTERKQIMDKKAAERYNAAWNNYRQAGIFDNNEEE
;
A
#
# COMPACT_ATOMS: atom_id res chain seq x y z
N MET A 1 -21.65 15.87 -0.52
CA MET A 1 -20.49 15.20 -0.15
C MET A 1 -20.72 14.27 1.00
N ASP A 2 -20.17 13.16 0.89
CA ASP A 2 -20.39 12.15 1.87
C ASP A 2 -19.22 12.10 2.78
N PHE A 3 -19.42 12.58 4.02
CA PHE A 3 -18.39 12.58 4.88
C PHE A 3 -17.97 11.29 5.40
N TYR A 4 -18.76 10.23 5.24
CA TYR A 4 -18.40 8.92 5.67
C TYR A 4 -17.60 8.20 4.66
N ALA A 5 -17.63 8.65 3.42
CA ALA A 5 -16.81 8.03 2.39
C ALA A 5 -15.41 8.39 2.69
N ARG A 6 -14.55 7.41 2.66
CA ARG A 6 -13.18 7.67 2.80
C ARG A 6 -12.76 8.49 1.63
N GLU A 7 -12.09 9.57 1.89
CA GLU A 7 -11.63 10.39 0.80
C GLU A 7 -10.61 9.64 -0.01
N LYS A 8 -10.83 9.58 -1.31
CA LYS A 8 -9.88 8.96 -2.20
C LYS A 8 -8.93 10.02 -2.72
N SER A 9 -7.68 9.67 -2.87
CA SER A 9 -6.72 10.56 -3.46
C SER A 9 -7.01 10.78 -4.92
N GLN A 10 -6.34 11.73 -5.54
CA GLN A 10 -6.52 12.02 -6.95
C GLN A 10 -6.23 10.78 -7.79
N LEU A 11 -5.14 10.09 -7.50
CA LEU A 11 -4.81 8.89 -8.27
C LEU A 11 -5.77 7.76 -7.99
N SER A 12 -6.33 7.69 -6.80
CA SER A 12 -7.32 6.67 -6.52
C SER A 12 -8.59 6.91 -7.31
N LEU A 13 -8.95 8.16 -7.52
CA LEU A 13 -10.09 8.47 -8.38
C LEU A 13 -9.80 8.10 -9.82
N GLU A 14 -8.58 8.33 -10.27
CA GLU A 14 -8.19 7.90 -11.61
C GLU A 14 -8.23 6.39 -11.73
N LEU A 15 -7.82 5.69 -10.68
CA LEU A 15 -7.89 4.25 -10.68
C LEU A 15 -9.34 3.77 -10.80
N TYR A 16 -10.23 4.41 -10.04
CA TYR A 16 -11.64 4.06 -10.12
C TYR A 16 -12.15 4.21 -11.56
N ASN A 17 -11.85 5.34 -12.17
CA ASN A 17 -12.31 5.60 -13.54
C ASN A 17 -11.69 4.62 -14.51
N THR A 18 -10.44 4.27 -14.33
CA THR A 18 -9.77 3.31 -15.18
C THR A 18 -10.46 1.95 -15.12
N LEU A 19 -10.80 1.51 -13.92
CA LEU A 19 -11.46 0.22 -13.77
C LEU A 19 -12.84 0.24 -14.42
N ILE A 20 -13.58 1.34 -14.25
CA ILE A 20 -14.89 1.45 -14.87
C ILE A 20 -14.78 1.45 -16.39
N GLN A 21 -13.82 2.18 -16.92
CA GLN A 21 -13.62 2.23 -18.36
C GLN A 21 -13.21 0.90 -18.93
N ASP A 22 -12.48 0.12 -18.15
CA ASP A 22 -12.07 -1.21 -18.59
C ASP A 22 -13.20 -2.24 -18.51
N GLY A 23 -14.36 -1.84 -17.98
CA GLY A 23 -15.50 -2.73 -17.97
C GLY A 23 -15.72 -3.49 -16.68
N TYR A 24 -14.98 -3.19 -15.64
CA TYR A 24 -15.18 -3.87 -14.37
C TYR A 24 -16.41 -3.32 -13.67
N PRO A 25 -17.08 -4.14 -12.86
CA PRO A 25 -18.26 -3.68 -12.14
C PRO A 25 -17.93 -2.55 -11.18
N GLU A 26 -18.90 -1.67 -11.01
CA GLU A 26 -18.73 -0.54 -10.12
C GLU A 26 -18.40 -0.99 -8.71
N GLN A 27 -19.04 -2.06 -8.25
CA GLN A 27 -18.80 -2.56 -6.91
C GLN A 27 -17.35 -3.01 -6.75
N PHE A 28 -16.80 -3.61 -7.79
CA PHE A 28 -15.40 -4.01 -7.75
C PHE A 28 -14.49 -2.80 -7.76
N ALA A 29 -14.78 -1.81 -8.59
CA ALA A 29 -13.97 -0.60 -8.64
C ALA A 29 -14.00 0.11 -7.29
N THR A 30 -15.14 0.14 -6.64
CA THR A 30 -15.27 0.74 -5.33
C THR A 30 -14.43 -0.02 -4.30
N LEU A 31 -14.52 -1.34 -4.32
CA LEU A 31 -13.76 -2.15 -3.39
C LEU A 31 -12.27 -1.90 -3.53
N ILE A 32 -11.78 -1.91 -4.76
CA ILE A 32 -10.36 -1.72 -4.99
C ILE A 32 -9.91 -0.34 -4.52
N THR A 33 -10.66 0.71 -4.88
CA THR A 33 -10.22 2.06 -4.55
C THR A 33 -10.46 2.42 -3.09
N ASP A 34 -11.39 1.75 -2.43
CA ASP A 34 -11.52 1.96 -0.99
C ASP A 34 -10.31 1.42 -0.25
N ASN A 35 -9.72 0.37 -0.76
CA ASN A 35 -8.52 -0.19 -0.16
C ASN A 35 -7.25 0.48 -0.63
N LEU A 36 -7.25 1.00 -1.85
CA LEU A 36 -6.10 1.70 -2.40
C LEU A 36 -6.43 3.17 -2.56
N ASN A 37 -6.67 3.82 -1.43
CA ASN A 37 -7.22 5.18 -1.45
C ASN A 37 -6.16 6.27 -1.32
N THR A 38 -4.89 5.92 -1.40
CA THR A 38 -3.81 6.91 -1.37
C THR A 38 -3.15 6.96 -2.73
N ASP A 39 -2.45 8.07 -2.99
CA ASP A 39 -1.73 8.19 -4.26
C ASP A 39 -0.71 7.08 -4.43
N TYR A 40 -0.02 6.74 -3.35
CA TYR A 40 1.00 5.69 -3.43
C TYR A 40 0.41 4.35 -3.85
N THR A 41 -0.66 3.92 -3.17
CA THR A 41 -1.23 2.61 -3.47
C THR A 41 -1.94 2.61 -4.80
N ALA A 42 -2.64 3.70 -5.13
CA ALA A 42 -3.33 3.78 -6.42
C ALA A 42 -2.34 3.81 -7.58
N ASP A 43 -1.22 4.51 -7.40
CA ASP A 43 -0.20 4.56 -8.44
C ASP A 43 0.37 3.18 -8.72
N ARG A 44 0.59 2.40 -7.67
CA ARG A 44 1.09 1.04 -7.85
C ARG A 44 0.12 0.21 -8.69
N MET A 45 -1.16 0.31 -8.38
CA MET A 45 -2.15 -0.46 -9.14
C MET A 45 -2.28 0.07 -10.56
N LEU A 46 -2.27 1.38 -10.76
CA LEU A 46 -2.36 1.93 -12.10
C LEU A 46 -1.19 1.49 -12.95
N THR A 47 0.01 1.49 -12.38
CA THR A 47 1.19 1.03 -13.08
C THR A 47 1.05 -0.44 -13.45
N TYR A 48 0.57 -1.25 -12.53
CA TYR A 48 0.37 -2.67 -12.78
C TYR A 48 -0.61 -2.88 -13.93
N LEU A 49 -1.74 -2.17 -13.88
CA LEU A 49 -2.76 -2.33 -14.92
C LEU A 49 -2.26 -1.88 -16.29
N SER A 50 -1.33 -0.94 -16.32
CA SER A 50 -0.86 -0.41 -17.58
C SER A 50 -0.04 -1.43 -18.37
N HIS A 51 0.40 -2.50 -17.73
CA HIS A 51 1.20 -3.53 -18.39
C HIS A 51 0.34 -4.64 -18.98
N TYR A 52 -0.96 -4.60 -18.78
CA TYR A 52 -1.85 -5.68 -19.22
C TYR A 52 -3.10 -5.08 -19.84
N ASP A 53 -3.76 -5.87 -20.68
CA ASP A 53 -4.96 -5.36 -21.34
C ASP A 53 -6.17 -5.42 -20.41
N HIS A 54 -6.56 -6.62 -20.03
CA HIS A 54 -7.73 -6.76 -19.17
C HIS A 54 -7.50 -7.98 -18.31
N LEU A 55 -7.27 -7.73 -17.04
CA LEU A 55 -6.95 -8.80 -16.12
C LEU A 55 -8.22 -9.35 -15.48
N PRO A 56 -8.22 -10.63 -15.14
CA PRO A 56 -9.32 -11.17 -14.34
C PRO A 56 -9.37 -10.47 -12.99
N ILE A 57 -10.57 -10.43 -12.43
CA ILE A 57 -10.79 -9.81 -11.13
C ILE A 57 -9.86 -10.40 -10.07
N GLU A 58 -9.64 -11.71 -10.13
CA GLU A 58 -8.77 -12.37 -9.16
C GLU A 58 -7.35 -11.84 -9.18
N GLU A 59 -6.84 -11.56 -10.37
CA GLU A 59 -5.47 -11.05 -10.47
C GLU A 59 -5.37 -9.66 -9.89
N ILE A 60 -6.36 -8.82 -10.15
CA ILE A 60 -6.33 -7.46 -9.62
C ILE A 60 -6.48 -7.49 -8.10
N THR A 61 -7.32 -8.38 -7.59
CA THR A 61 -7.47 -8.52 -6.15
C THR A 61 -6.18 -8.97 -5.51
N ASP A 62 -5.50 -9.94 -6.13
CA ASP A 62 -4.22 -10.40 -5.60
C ASP A 62 -3.20 -9.28 -5.58
N GLU A 63 -3.17 -8.47 -6.63
CA GLU A 63 -2.24 -7.35 -6.65
C GLU A 63 -2.59 -6.33 -5.59
N MET A 64 -3.88 -6.07 -5.37
CA MET A 64 -4.30 -5.17 -4.31
C MET A 64 -3.76 -5.65 -2.96
N LEU A 65 -3.90 -6.95 -2.70
CA LEU A 65 -3.42 -7.49 -1.44
C LEU A 65 -1.91 -7.39 -1.33
N ALA A 66 -1.21 -7.59 -2.44
CA ALA A 66 0.25 -7.46 -2.45
C ALA A 66 0.66 -6.02 -2.17
N ILE A 67 -0.03 -5.05 -2.76
CA ILE A 67 0.28 -3.64 -2.55
C ILE A 67 0.06 -3.27 -1.09
N LEU A 68 -1.05 -3.72 -0.51
CA LEU A 68 -1.34 -3.42 0.89
C LEU A 68 -0.33 -4.07 1.82
N THR A 69 0.11 -5.27 1.51
CA THR A 69 1.12 -5.95 2.30
C THR A 69 2.44 -5.23 2.22
N GLU A 70 2.81 -4.79 1.03
CA GLU A 70 4.05 -4.06 0.84
C GLU A 70 4.03 -2.76 1.64
N ARG A 71 2.91 -2.03 1.58
CA ARG A 71 2.79 -0.79 2.33
C ARG A 71 2.89 -1.04 3.82
N LYS A 72 2.26 -2.10 4.29
CA LYS A 72 2.33 -2.43 5.70
C LYS A 72 3.75 -2.76 6.11
N GLN A 73 4.47 -3.50 5.27
CA GLN A 73 5.86 -3.83 5.57
C GLN A 73 6.73 -2.58 5.64
N ILE A 74 6.50 -1.62 4.76
CA ILE A 74 7.26 -0.39 4.80
C ILE A 74 6.98 0.35 6.10
N MET A 75 5.74 0.43 6.52
CA MET A 75 5.40 1.12 7.75
C MET A 75 5.94 0.39 8.97
N ASP A 76 5.87 -0.93 8.96
CA ASP A 76 6.42 -1.73 10.05
C ASP A 76 7.92 -1.55 10.13
N LYS A 77 8.59 -1.50 8.99
CA LYS A 77 10.03 -1.31 8.96
C LYS A 77 10.41 0.04 9.54
N LYS A 78 9.66 1.08 9.21
CA LYS A 78 9.97 2.40 9.76
C LYS A 78 9.79 2.43 11.26
N ALA A 79 8.75 1.80 11.76
CA ALA A 79 8.55 1.72 13.19
C ALA A 79 9.67 0.94 13.85
N ALA A 80 10.08 -0.15 13.25
CA ALA A 80 11.16 -0.96 13.77
C ALA A 80 12.47 -0.19 13.75
N GLU A 81 12.69 0.61 12.72
CA GLU A 81 13.92 1.39 12.66
C GLU A 81 13.99 2.42 13.77
N ARG A 82 12.87 3.06 14.09
CA ARG A 82 12.84 4.00 15.18
C ARG A 82 13.10 3.32 16.50
N TYR A 83 12.49 2.15 16.68
CA TYR A 83 12.68 1.39 17.88
C TYR A 83 14.12 0.94 17.99
N ASN A 84 14.69 0.50 16.89
CA ASN A 84 16.07 0.05 16.87
C ASN A 84 17.06 1.18 17.13
N ALA A 85 16.73 2.37 16.69
CA ALA A 85 17.61 3.51 16.96
C ALA A 85 17.67 3.79 18.45
N ALA A 86 16.52 3.77 19.12
CA ALA A 86 16.51 3.95 20.56
C ALA A 86 17.23 2.82 21.26
N TRP A 87 17.02 1.61 20.78
CA TRP A 87 17.68 0.44 21.36
C TRP A 87 19.19 0.49 21.16
N ASN A 88 19.63 0.94 20.00
CA ASN A 88 21.05 1.06 19.72
C ASN A 88 21.70 2.10 20.61
N ASN A 89 21.01 3.20 20.85
CA ASN A 89 21.54 4.20 21.77
C ASN A 89 21.72 3.63 23.15
N TYR A 90 20.76 2.84 23.59
CA TYR A 90 20.81 2.19 24.87
C TYR A 90 21.98 1.22 24.93
N ARG A 91 22.17 0.45 23.89
CA ARG A 91 23.26 -0.51 23.81
C ARG A 91 24.61 0.18 23.81
N GLN A 92 24.70 1.31 23.13
CA GLN A 92 25.94 2.03 23.06
C GLN A 92 26.32 2.62 24.40
N ALA A 93 25.40 2.65 25.31
CA ALA A 93 25.68 3.08 26.65
C ALA A 93 26.41 2.00 27.44
N GLY A 94 26.73 0.88 26.80
CA GLY A 94 27.54 -0.14 27.45
C GLY A 94 26.81 -1.35 27.96
N ILE A 95 25.55 -1.46 27.57
CA ILE A 95 24.74 -2.57 28.04
C ILE A 95 25.13 -3.86 27.35
N PHE A 96 25.38 -3.80 26.00
CA PHE A 96 25.74 -4.98 25.25
C PHE A 96 27.02 -4.74 24.53
N ASP A 97 27.63 -5.78 24.25
CA ASP A 97 28.74 -5.73 23.35
C ASP A 97 28.28 -5.65 21.98
N ASN A 98 28.40 -5.90 21.42
CA ASN A 98 28.05 -5.99 20.35
C ASN A 98 28.01 -6.47 19.33
N ASN A 99 28.35 -7.02 19.35
CA ASN A 99 28.26 -7.67 18.57
C ASN A 99 27.75 -7.82 17.60
N GLU A 100 28.05 -7.73 17.54
CA GLU A 100 27.51 -7.96 16.99
C GLU A 100 27.06 -8.06 16.18
N GLU A 101 27.31 -8.18 16.06
CA GLU A 101 26.68 -8.48 15.78
C GLU A 101 26.15 -8.67 15.29
N GLU A 102 26.45 -8.91 15.33
CA GLU A 102 25.70 -9.38 15.28
C GLU A 102 25.09 -9.42 14.78
#